data_f5f9831bb8dea42da76ea17066c36264
#
_entry.id   f5f9831bb8dea42da76ea17066c36264
#
_cell.length_a   1.000
_cell.length_b   1.000
_cell.length_c   1.000
_cell.angle_alpha   90.00
_cell.angle_beta   90.00
_cell.angle_gamma   90.00
#
_symmetry.space_group_name_H-M   'P 1'
#
loop_
_entity.id
_entity.type
_entity.pdbx_description
1 polymer ?
#
loop_
_entity_poly.entity_id
_entity_poly.type
_entity_poly.pdbx_seq_one_letter_code
_entity_poly.pdbx_strand_id
1 'polypeptide(L)'
;MDSFAEIWQVVQEELKNSVTEVAYKVWLSPLEFKGFKDGKIYLSITEFKRKIIIDKFSYLIDSTLESVFGFPVEVEYVVPTDQVKNENSSSETSSAVNEYIYTFKNFIIGPSNKFAHAAAHNVACSPGMVYNPLFIYGHSGLGKTHLLLAIQNEIKERRPDAKIIYTSGEHFTNELVYYIGNHNTHAFHDKYRSCDVLLVDDIHFIAKGETVQEEFFHTFNALNASGSQIVLSSDRPPKEMMTLEERLRTRFEMGLIADIQPPTLETRMAIVKKKSDDLGLDLPDDVVKFIAENIKKNIRQLEGTVKKIKAYQDVEGLNPSLSVAKRAIKDIINDNKPLGVTIENIINEVSRTFDVSAADIRSDKRNANISQARQVAIYIVEQVTGLPLKTIGNEFGNKHHSTIIYALKEINQKLEKDVGLKATVDDIIKNINES
;
A
#
# COMPACT_ATOMS: atom_id res chain seq x y z
N MET A 1 32.95 31.77 -8.77
CA MET A 1 31.95 30.71 -8.47
C MET A 1 30.52 31.13 -8.83
N ASP A 2 30.29 32.42 -9.06
CA ASP A 2 28.91 32.94 -9.27
C ASP A 2 28.32 32.69 -10.68
N SER A 3 29.15 32.49 -11.71
CA SER A 3 28.66 32.28 -13.08
C SER A 3 27.96 30.94 -13.34
N PHE A 4 28.36 29.85 -12.65
CA PHE A 4 27.74 28.56 -12.85
C PHE A 4 26.37 28.43 -12.16
N ALA A 5 26.15 29.14 -11.07
CA ALA A 5 24.84 29.22 -10.41
C ALA A 5 23.81 29.97 -11.27
N GLU A 6 24.26 31.02 -11.97
CA GLU A 6 23.42 31.77 -12.93
C GLU A 6 23.07 30.90 -14.15
N ILE A 7 24.04 30.14 -14.68
CA ILE A 7 23.81 29.21 -15.79
C ILE A 7 22.82 28.13 -15.39
N TRP A 8 22.92 27.59 -14.16
CA TRP A 8 21.97 26.60 -13.67
C TRP A 8 20.54 27.16 -13.57
N GLN A 9 20.34 28.42 -13.24
CA GLN A 9 19.02 29.03 -13.27
C GLN A 9 18.42 29.06 -14.68
N VAL A 10 19.24 29.36 -15.70
CA VAL A 10 18.80 29.29 -17.11
C VAL A 10 18.42 27.89 -17.52
N VAL A 11 19.20 26.86 -17.12
CA VAL A 11 18.89 25.44 -17.37
C VAL A 11 17.58 25.04 -16.71
N GLN A 12 17.35 25.48 -15.45
CA GLN A 12 16.09 25.19 -14.77
C GLN A 12 14.88 25.85 -15.44
N GLU A 13 15.04 27.04 -15.99
CA GLU A 13 13.97 27.76 -16.70
C GLU A 13 13.63 27.07 -18.04
N GLU A 14 14.62 26.59 -18.78
CA GLU A 14 14.42 25.80 -20.00
C GLU A 14 13.79 24.43 -19.70
N LEU A 15 14.24 23.74 -18.67
CA LEU A 15 13.63 22.47 -18.21
C LEU A 15 12.17 22.67 -17.79
N LYS A 16 11.85 23.80 -17.14
CA LYS A 16 10.48 24.13 -16.76
C LYS A 16 9.57 24.36 -17.97
N ASN A 17 10.09 24.95 -19.04
CA ASN A 17 9.35 25.18 -20.27
C ASN A 17 9.19 23.92 -21.14
N SER A 18 10.02 22.90 -20.91
CA SER A 18 10.05 21.67 -21.71
C SER A 18 9.15 20.55 -21.17
N VAL A 19 8.60 20.70 -19.94
CA VAL A 19 7.74 19.69 -19.31
C VAL A 19 6.49 20.33 -18.68
N THR A 20 5.53 19.50 -18.28
CA THR A 20 4.34 19.98 -17.55
C THR A 20 4.73 20.52 -16.17
N GLU A 21 3.98 21.51 -15.67
CA GLU A 21 4.25 22.15 -14.37
C GLU A 21 4.35 21.13 -13.21
N VAL A 22 3.52 20.09 -13.26
CA VAL A 22 3.53 19.00 -12.27
C VAL A 22 4.82 18.18 -12.37
N ALA A 23 5.24 17.80 -13.58
CA ALA A 23 6.48 17.05 -13.79
C ALA A 23 7.70 17.85 -13.34
N TYR A 24 7.74 19.15 -13.64
CA TYR A 24 8.81 20.03 -13.19
C TYR A 24 8.89 20.10 -11.66
N LYS A 25 7.79 20.45 -10.98
CA LYS A 25 7.76 20.58 -9.51
C LYS A 25 8.14 19.30 -8.78
N VAL A 26 7.70 18.13 -9.27
CA VAL A 26 7.94 16.87 -8.60
C VAL A 26 9.33 16.30 -8.87
N TRP A 27 9.83 16.41 -10.11
CA TRP A 27 11.03 15.67 -10.54
C TRP A 27 12.25 16.57 -10.79
N LEU A 28 12.10 17.70 -11.47
CA LEU A 28 13.23 18.53 -11.93
C LEU A 28 13.58 19.70 -10.98
N SER A 29 12.57 20.33 -10.38
CA SER A 29 12.78 21.41 -9.40
C SER A 29 13.64 21.02 -8.19
N PRO A 30 13.61 19.76 -7.69
CA PRO A 30 14.47 19.34 -6.58
C PRO A 30 15.92 19.03 -6.93
N LEU A 31 16.31 19.14 -8.22
CA LEU A 31 17.70 18.99 -8.65
C LEU A 31 18.53 20.20 -8.20
N GLU A 32 19.57 19.94 -7.42
CA GLU A 32 20.49 20.99 -6.97
C GLU A 32 21.84 20.86 -7.67
N PHE A 33 22.34 21.97 -8.22
CA PHE A 33 23.67 22.03 -8.77
C PHE A 33 24.72 22.05 -7.66
N LYS A 34 25.65 21.08 -7.64
CA LYS A 34 26.73 20.98 -6.64
C LYS A 34 28.09 21.43 -7.17
N GLY A 35 28.26 21.49 -8.46
CA GLY A 35 29.51 21.98 -9.07
C GLY A 35 29.77 21.41 -10.46
N PHE A 36 30.82 21.97 -11.07
CA PHE A 36 31.39 21.51 -12.33
C PHE A 36 32.86 21.17 -12.08
N LYS A 37 33.25 19.92 -12.32
CA LYS A 37 34.63 19.45 -12.12
C LYS A 37 34.97 18.37 -13.13
N ASP A 38 36.20 18.40 -13.66
CA ASP A 38 36.75 17.40 -14.60
C ASP A 38 35.85 17.15 -15.83
N GLY A 39 35.17 18.21 -16.34
CA GLY A 39 34.27 18.12 -17.51
C GLY A 39 32.88 17.58 -17.19
N LYS A 40 32.54 17.33 -15.92
CA LYS A 40 31.27 16.76 -15.46
C LYS A 40 30.49 17.78 -14.61
N ILE A 41 29.17 17.76 -14.75
CA ILE A 41 28.23 18.46 -13.89
C ILE A 41 27.76 17.50 -12.81
N TYR A 42 27.87 17.94 -11.56
CA TYR A 42 27.37 17.19 -10.39
C TYR A 42 26.01 17.74 -9.96
N LEU A 43 24.96 16.93 -10.13
CA LEU A 43 23.60 17.25 -9.71
C LEU A 43 23.22 16.42 -8.48
N SER A 44 22.81 17.11 -7.43
CA SER A 44 22.36 16.44 -6.19
C SER A 44 20.88 16.13 -6.26
N ILE A 45 20.53 14.90 -5.89
CA ILE A 45 19.15 14.42 -5.81
C ILE A 45 19.01 13.26 -4.82
N THR A 46 17.81 13.08 -4.27
CA THR A 46 17.51 11.96 -3.37
C THR A 46 17.57 10.62 -4.13
N GLU A 47 18.04 9.56 -3.47
CA GLU A 47 18.17 8.20 -4.04
C GLU A 47 16.86 7.71 -4.66
N PHE A 48 15.74 7.96 -4.00
CA PHE A 48 14.42 7.60 -4.51
C PHE A 48 14.09 8.19 -5.90
N LYS A 49 14.50 9.45 -6.17
CA LYS A 49 14.22 10.13 -7.44
C LYS A 49 15.27 9.84 -8.51
N ARG A 50 16.48 9.44 -8.12
CA ARG A 50 17.62 9.21 -9.01
C ARG A 50 17.28 8.29 -10.17
N LYS A 51 16.71 7.12 -9.88
CA LYS A 51 16.35 6.13 -10.91
C LYS A 51 15.35 6.68 -11.93
N ILE A 52 14.30 7.36 -11.47
CA ILE A 52 13.27 7.91 -12.36
C ILE A 52 13.83 9.06 -13.21
N ILE A 53 14.71 9.88 -12.65
CA ILE A 53 15.38 10.96 -13.41
C ILE A 53 16.29 10.39 -14.49
N ILE A 54 17.10 9.40 -14.16
CA ILE A 54 17.98 8.72 -15.14
C ILE A 54 17.13 8.07 -16.23
N ASP A 55 16.08 7.32 -15.88
CA ASP A 55 15.29 6.56 -16.84
C ASP A 55 14.41 7.42 -17.75
N LYS A 56 13.90 8.57 -17.24
CA LYS A 56 12.88 9.34 -17.96
C LYS A 56 13.32 10.75 -18.39
N PHE A 57 14.25 11.34 -17.70
CA PHE A 57 14.61 12.74 -17.89
C PHE A 57 16.09 12.99 -18.24
N SER A 58 16.94 11.94 -18.22
CA SER A 58 18.38 12.10 -18.56
C SER A 58 18.57 12.77 -19.91
N TYR A 59 17.92 12.24 -20.96
CA TYR A 59 18.02 12.80 -22.31
C TYR A 59 17.61 14.29 -22.37
N LEU A 60 16.55 14.65 -21.67
CA LEU A 60 16.08 16.04 -21.60
C LEU A 60 17.09 16.94 -20.87
N ILE A 61 17.63 16.46 -19.76
CA ILE A 61 18.63 17.20 -18.97
C ILE A 61 19.91 17.37 -19.78
N ASP A 62 20.41 16.30 -20.42
CA ASP A 62 21.62 16.32 -21.22
C ASP A 62 21.47 17.27 -22.42
N SER A 63 20.36 17.20 -23.15
CA SER A 63 20.09 18.07 -24.30
C SER A 63 19.93 19.54 -23.90
N THR A 64 19.30 19.84 -22.73
CA THR A 64 19.17 21.20 -22.23
C THR A 64 20.52 21.75 -21.77
N LEU A 65 21.33 20.95 -21.11
CA LEU A 65 22.69 21.33 -20.72
C LEU A 65 23.57 21.59 -21.94
N GLU A 66 23.53 20.72 -22.96
CA GLU A 66 24.28 20.93 -24.21
C GLU A 66 23.83 22.20 -24.91
N SER A 67 22.54 22.53 -24.94
CA SER A 67 22.01 23.79 -25.50
C SER A 67 22.53 25.03 -24.78
N VAL A 68 22.59 24.98 -23.45
CA VAL A 68 23.02 26.15 -22.63
C VAL A 68 24.53 26.29 -22.57
N PHE A 69 25.28 25.18 -22.50
CA PHE A 69 26.76 25.20 -22.44
C PHE A 69 27.42 25.30 -23.82
N GLY A 70 26.71 24.95 -24.90
CA GLY A 70 27.24 24.95 -26.27
C GLY A 70 28.17 23.74 -26.58
N PHE A 71 28.33 22.81 -25.67
CA PHE A 71 29.08 21.57 -25.84
C PHE A 71 28.49 20.43 -24.96
N PRO A 72 28.64 19.16 -25.34
CA PRO A 72 28.14 18.05 -24.54
C PRO A 72 28.85 17.97 -23.19
N VAL A 73 28.07 17.86 -22.11
CA VAL A 73 28.56 17.79 -20.73
C VAL A 73 28.05 16.50 -20.11
N GLU A 74 28.94 15.76 -19.47
CA GLU A 74 28.58 14.55 -18.75
C GLU A 74 27.94 14.90 -17.39
N VAL A 75 26.80 14.31 -17.08
CA VAL A 75 26.07 14.55 -15.82
C VAL A 75 26.30 13.41 -14.86
N GLU A 76 26.75 13.72 -13.65
CA GLU A 76 26.88 12.77 -12.55
C GLU A 76 25.90 13.11 -11.44
N TYR A 77 25.00 12.15 -11.14
CA TYR A 77 23.98 12.32 -10.09
C TYR A 77 24.53 11.85 -8.76
N VAL A 78 24.73 12.81 -7.84
CA VAL A 78 25.26 12.55 -6.49
C VAL A 78 24.14 12.62 -5.46
N VAL A 79 24.17 11.69 -4.53
CA VAL A 79 23.31 11.76 -3.34
C VAL A 79 24.07 12.54 -2.27
N PRO A 80 23.46 13.58 -1.65
CA PRO A 80 24.14 14.36 -0.63
C PRO A 80 24.60 13.47 0.51
N THR A 81 25.90 13.52 0.85
CA THR A 81 26.50 12.71 1.93
C THR A 81 25.92 13.06 3.31
N ASP A 82 25.37 14.25 3.45
CA ASP A 82 24.65 14.68 4.67
C ASP A 82 23.26 14.03 4.79
N GLN A 83 22.66 13.57 3.66
CA GLN A 83 21.44 12.76 3.69
C GLN A 83 21.74 11.27 3.92
N VAL A 84 22.92 10.78 3.54
CA VAL A 84 23.36 9.42 3.92
C VAL A 84 23.64 9.33 5.43
N LYS A 85 24.12 10.41 6.06
CA LYS A 85 24.15 10.49 7.54
C LYS A 85 22.77 10.67 8.17
N ASN A 86 21.84 11.36 7.48
CA ASN A 86 20.46 11.51 7.94
C ASN A 86 19.56 10.30 7.57
N GLU A 87 19.92 9.51 6.56
CA GLU A 87 19.24 8.22 6.29
C GLU A 87 19.74 7.14 7.27
N ASN A 88 20.98 7.19 7.73
CA ASN A 88 21.41 6.39 8.88
C ASN A 88 20.84 6.93 10.20
N SER A 89 20.62 8.24 10.35
CA SER A 89 19.90 8.81 11.51
C SER A 89 18.38 8.73 11.34
N SER A 90 17.81 8.68 10.11
CA SER A 90 16.39 8.39 9.88
C SER A 90 16.11 6.89 9.87
N SER A 91 17.06 6.02 9.58
CA SER A 91 16.94 4.58 9.84
C SER A 91 17.16 4.29 11.33
N GLU A 92 18.02 5.03 12.04
CA GLU A 92 18.13 4.96 13.50
C GLU A 92 16.92 5.61 14.19
N THR A 93 16.37 6.74 13.72
CA THR A 93 15.11 7.29 14.25
C THR A 93 13.89 6.49 13.83
N SER A 94 13.83 5.92 12.63
CA SER A 94 12.75 5.01 12.25
C SER A 94 12.89 3.64 12.89
N SER A 95 14.11 3.13 13.15
CA SER A 95 14.33 1.93 13.94
C SER A 95 14.01 2.19 15.40
N ALA A 96 14.45 3.31 15.99
CA ALA A 96 14.11 3.68 17.36
C ALA A 96 12.61 3.93 17.55
N VAL A 97 11.93 4.59 16.63
CA VAL A 97 10.46 4.76 16.65
C VAL A 97 9.76 3.41 16.49
N ASN A 98 10.25 2.51 15.63
CA ASN A 98 9.74 1.15 15.50
C ASN A 98 9.99 0.30 16.75
N GLU A 99 11.13 0.46 17.42
CA GLU A 99 11.44 -0.20 18.69
C GLU A 99 10.46 0.14 19.81
N TYR A 100 9.98 1.38 19.89
CA TYR A 100 8.98 1.81 20.89
C TYR A 100 7.54 1.44 20.54
N ILE A 101 7.18 1.36 19.25
CA ILE A 101 5.79 1.15 18.80
C ILE A 101 5.46 -0.34 18.70
N TYR A 102 6.32 -1.15 18.07
CA TYR A 102 6.05 -2.55 17.77
C TYR A 102 6.65 -3.48 18.82
N THR A 103 5.98 -3.58 19.95
CA THR A 103 6.35 -4.48 21.05
C THR A 103 5.22 -5.44 21.36
N PHE A 104 5.51 -6.57 22.02
CA PHE A 104 4.47 -7.46 22.53
C PHE A 104 3.52 -6.77 23.51
N LYS A 105 4.01 -5.81 24.30
CA LYS A 105 3.21 -5.02 25.24
C LYS A 105 2.18 -4.13 24.54
N ASN A 106 2.51 -3.63 23.37
CA ASN A 106 1.62 -2.74 22.60
C ASN A 106 0.68 -3.52 21.66
N PHE A 107 0.87 -4.84 21.54
CA PHE A 107 0.00 -5.70 20.75
C PHE A 107 -1.27 -6.06 21.52
N ILE A 108 -2.44 -5.72 20.99
CA ILE A 108 -3.71 -6.05 21.63
C ILE A 108 -4.09 -7.49 21.36
N ILE A 109 -4.12 -8.28 22.44
CA ILE A 109 -4.41 -9.71 22.38
C ILE A 109 -5.93 -9.93 22.44
N GLY A 110 -6.44 -10.77 21.54
CA GLY A 110 -7.81 -11.24 21.53
C GLY A 110 -7.91 -12.70 21.11
N PRO A 111 -9.10 -13.30 21.10
CA PRO A 111 -9.28 -14.70 20.73
C PRO A 111 -8.72 -15.04 19.33
N SER A 112 -8.76 -14.08 18.40
CA SER A 112 -8.37 -14.24 17.01
C SER A 112 -6.85 -14.22 16.74
N ASN A 113 -6.03 -13.80 17.70
CA ASN A 113 -4.58 -13.66 17.53
C ASN A 113 -3.76 -14.19 18.71
N LYS A 114 -4.40 -14.70 19.76
CA LYS A 114 -3.75 -15.19 20.98
C LYS A 114 -2.71 -16.27 20.69
N PHE A 115 -3.03 -17.21 19.80
CA PHE A 115 -2.12 -18.30 19.45
C PHE A 115 -0.88 -17.80 18.72
N ALA A 116 -1.05 -16.94 17.69
CA ALA A 116 0.06 -16.35 16.96
C ALA A 116 0.94 -15.47 17.86
N HIS A 117 0.33 -14.68 18.76
CA HIS A 117 1.05 -13.89 19.76
C HIS A 117 1.89 -14.75 20.69
N ALA A 118 1.31 -15.83 21.27
CA ALA A 118 2.01 -16.72 22.17
C ALA A 118 3.18 -17.44 21.47
N ALA A 119 2.96 -17.91 20.23
CA ALA A 119 4.02 -18.53 19.42
C ALA A 119 5.16 -17.55 19.13
N ALA A 120 4.84 -16.32 18.71
CA ALA A 120 5.81 -15.27 18.45
C ALA A 120 6.63 -14.91 19.71
N HIS A 121 5.97 -14.77 20.86
CA HIS A 121 6.65 -14.46 22.12
C HIS A 121 7.58 -15.61 22.56
N ASN A 122 7.15 -16.88 22.42
CA ASN A 122 8.00 -18.03 22.72
C ASN A 122 9.26 -18.07 21.83
N VAL A 123 9.11 -17.81 20.54
CA VAL A 123 10.24 -17.69 19.59
C VAL A 123 11.19 -16.56 20.02
N ALA A 124 10.65 -15.40 20.40
CA ALA A 124 11.48 -14.29 20.86
C ALA A 124 12.27 -14.61 22.15
N CYS A 125 11.67 -15.39 23.06
CA CYS A 125 12.33 -15.84 24.30
C CYS A 125 13.43 -16.87 24.06
N SER A 126 13.26 -17.77 23.06
CA SER A 126 14.17 -18.90 22.82
C SER A 126 14.36 -19.13 21.32
N PRO A 127 15.04 -18.20 20.60
CA PRO A 127 15.26 -18.31 19.16
C PRO A 127 16.03 -19.58 18.77
N GLY A 128 15.60 -20.24 17.70
CA GLY A 128 16.20 -21.46 17.17
C GLY A 128 15.82 -22.76 17.92
N MET A 129 15.24 -22.65 19.12
CA MET A 129 15.00 -23.80 20.00
C MET A 129 13.57 -24.32 19.95
N VAL A 130 12.60 -23.47 19.62
CA VAL A 130 11.20 -23.85 19.74
C VAL A 130 10.55 -23.76 18.35
N TYR A 131 9.85 -23.27 17.82
CA TYR A 131 9.16 -23.28 16.54
C TYR A 131 10.04 -22.71 15.41
N ASN A 132 10.70 -23.59 14.63
CA ASN A 132 11.57 -23.15 13.53
C ASN A 132 11.29 -23.94 12.24
N PRO A 133 10.75 -23.30 11.18
CA PRO A 133 10.33 -21.90 11.12
C PRO A 133 9.04 -21.62 11.90
N LEU A 134 8.82 -20.36 12.32
CA LEU A 134 7.50 -19.87 12.67
C LEU A 134 6.88 -19.20 11.44
N PHE A 135 5.73 -19.67 10.99
CA PHE A 135 5.00 -19.14 9.86
C PHE A 135 3.70 -18.49 10.32
N ILE A 136 3.60 -17.15 10.20
CA ILE A 136 2.43 -16.37 10.62
C ILE A 136 1.65 -15.94 9.38
N TYR A 137 0.38 -16.32 9.30
CA TYR A 137 -0.43 -15.90 8.16
C TYR A 137 -1.77 -15.28 8.57
N GLY A 138 -2.36 -14.52 7.64
CA GLY A 138 -3.65 -13.86 7.81
C GLY A 138 -3.77 -12.68 6.87
N HIS A 139 -4.98 -12.20 6.66
CA HIS A 139 -5.25 -11.10 5.73
C HIS A 139 -4.41 -9.85 6.02
N SER A 140 -4.29 -8.97 5.01
CA SER A 140 -3.55 -7.72 5.16
C SER A 140 -4.12 -6.86 6.31
N GLY A 141 -3.23 -6.22 7.08
CA GLY A 141 -3.62 -5.30 8.16
C GLY A 141 -4.06 -5.95 9.46
N LEU A 142 -3.79 -7.24 9.70
CA LEU A 142 -4.14 -7.94 10.97
C LEU A 142 -3.02 -7.94 12.03
N GLY A 143 -1.87 -7.33 11.75
CA GLY A 143 -0.78 -7.20 12.74
C GLY A 143 0.37 -8.19 12.58
N LYS A 144 0.51 -8.89 11.43
CA LYS A 144 1.65 -9.79 11.15
C LYS A 144 3.00 -9.08 11.29
N THR A 145 3.16 -7.96 10.59
CA THR A 145 4.36 -7.11 10.68
C THR A 145 4.65 -6.67 12.11
N HIS A 146 3.62 -6.33 12.90
CA HIS A 146 3.79 -5.99 14.31
C HIS A 146 4.42 -7.15 15.09
N LEU A 147 3.95 -8.38 14.91
CA LEU A 147 4.52 -9.53 15.60
C LEU A 147 5.97 -9.81 15.17
N LEU A 148 6.32 -9.67 13.88
CA LEU A 148 7.70 -9.81 13.42
C LEU A 148 8.62 -8.78 14.07
N LEU A 149 8.21 -7.53 14.09
CA LEU A 149 8.99 -6.45 14.72
C LEU A 149 9.02 -6.58 16.25
N ALA A 150 7.95 -7.07 16.88
CA ALA A 150 7.94 -7.38 18.31
C ALA A 150 8.94 -8.50 18.65
N ILE A 151 9.05 -9.54 17.81
CA ILE A 151 10.09 -10.58 17.95
C ILE A 151 11.49 -9.95 17.84
N GLN A 152 11.72 -9.10 16.83
CA GLN A 152 13.00 -8.42 16.65
C GLN A 152 13.39 -7.60 17.88
N ASN A 153 12.46 -6.79 18.38
CA ASN A 153 12.72 -5.89 19.51
C ASN A 153 13.00 -6.67 20.81
N GLU A 154 12.19 -7.70 21.09
CA GLU A 154 12.39 -8.55 22.27
C GLU A 154 13.72 -9.31 22.23
N ILE A 155 14.12 -9.83 21.05
CA ILE A 155 15.41 -10.50 20.90
C ILE A 155 16.57 -9.53 21.07
N LYS A 156 16.49 -8.32 20.48
CA LYS A 156 17.52 -7.27 20.65
C LYS A 156 17.68 -6.84 22.10
N GLU A 157 16.58 -6.70 22.83
CA GLU A 157 16.61 -6.36 24.26
C GLU A 157 17.31 -7.45 25.08
N ARG A 158 17.06 -8.72 24.78
CA ARG A 158 17.63 -9.87 25.50
C ARG A 158 19.04 -10.24 25.05
N ARG A 159 19.34 -10.05 23.75
CA ARG A 159 20.60 -10.41 23.10
C ARG A 159 21.03 -9.27 22.17
N PRO A 160 21.64 -8.20 22.69
CA PRO A 160 22.04 -7.04 21.89
C PRO A 160 22.98 -7.38 20.72
N ASP A 161 23.82 -8.40 20.89
CA ASP A 161 24.80 -8.82 19.89
C ASP A 161 24.23 -9.75 18.80
N ALA A 162 22.96 -10.16 18.90
CA ALA A 162 22.34 -11.06 17.93
C ALA A 162 22.22 -10.37 16.56
N LYS A 163 22.70 -11.05 15.52
CA LYS A 163 22.58 -10.59 14.14
C LYS A 163 21.18 -10.91 13.60
N ILE A 164 20.29 -9.93 13.66
CA ILE A 164 18.90 -10.06 13.23
C ILE A 164 18.73 -9.37 11.88
N ILE A 165 18.18 -10.07 10.91
CA ILE A 165 17.78 -9.50 9.63
C ILE A 165 16.26 -9.49 9.55
N TYR A 166 15.69 -8.30 9.38
CA TYR A 166 14.30 -8.11 8.99
C TYR A 166 14.26 -7.62 7.54
N THR A 167 13.48 -8.29 6.70
CA THR A 167 13.30 -7.93 5.30
C THR A 167 11.88 -8.28 4.83
N SER A 168 11.43 -7.70 3.72
CA SER A 168 10.24 -8.20 3.02
C SER A 168 10.63 -9.17 1.89
N GLY A 169 9.70 -10.03 1.48
CA GLY A 169 9.91 -10.92 0.32
C GLY A 169 10.23 -10.14 -0.96
N GLU A 170 9.65 -8.95 -1.12
CA GLU A 170 9.94 -8.05 -2.23
C GLU A 170 11.37 -7.49 -2.15
N HIS A 171 11.77 -7.00 -0.98
CA HIS A 171 13.13 -6.44 -0.79
C HIS A 171 14.20 -7.51 -0.96
N PHE A 172 13.99 -8.72 -0.42
CA PHE A 172 14.87 -9.87 -0.65
C PHE A 172 15.05 -10.16 -2.15
N THR A 173 13.95 -10.13 -2.90
CA THR A 173 13.97 -10.34 -4.35
C THR A 173 14.77 -9.25 -5.08
N ASN A 174 14.52 -7.98 -4.74
CA ASN A 174 15.20 -6.85 -5.36
C ASN A 174 16.70 -6.84 -5.05
N GLU A 175 17.09 -7.15 -3.82
CA GLU A 175 18.50 -7.28 -3.46
C GLU A 175 19.16 -8.44 -4.20
N LEU A 176 18.52 -9.61 -4.31
CA LEU A 176 19.07 -10.74 -5.08
C LEU A 176 19.34 -10.33 -6.53
N VAL A 177 18.37 -9.69 -7.19
CA VAL A 177 18.53 -9.21 -8.57
C VAL A 177 19.70 -8.21 -8.68
N TYR A 178 19.82 -7.30 -7.73
CA TYR A 178 20.92 -6.34 -7.68
C TYR A 178 22.28 -7.04 -7.56
N TYR A 179 22.43 -8.00 -6.64
CA TYR A 179 23.70 -8.71 -6.43
C TYR A 179 24.06 -9.65 -7.60
N ILE A 180 23.07 -10.26 -8.25
CA ILE A 180 23.30 -11.03 -9.48
C ILE A 180 23.80 -10.11 -10.61
N GLY A 181 23.15 -8.96 -10.81
CA GLY A 181 23.53 -7.99 -11.83
C GLY A 181 24.93 -7.42 -11.65
N ASN A 182 25.42 -7.34 -10.42
CA ASN A 182 26.77 -6.89 -10.08
C ASN A 182 27.79 -8.03 -9.92
N HIS A 183 27.46 -9.26 -10.27
CA HIS A 183 28.33 -10.46 -10.12
C HIS A 183 28.88 -10.64 -8.69
N ASN A 184 28.14 -10.23 -7.66
CA ASN A 184 28.57 -10.26 -6.25
C ASN A 184 27.59 -11.04 -5.37
N THR A 185 27.17 -12.22 -5.80
CA THR A 185 26.25 -13.09 -5.04
C THR A 185 26.82 -13.54 -3.70
N HIS A 186 28.15 -13.54 -3.55
CA HIS A 186 28.81 -13.90 -2.30
C HIS A 186 28.41 -12.95 -1.14
N ALA A 187 28.39 -11.65 -1.40
CA ALA A 187 27.97 -10.66 -0.37
C ALA A 187 26.51 -10.84 0.04
N PHE A 188 25.63 -11.25 -0.88
CA PHE A 188 24.25 -11.60 -0.57
C PHE A 188 24.18 -12.84 0.34
N HIS A 189 24.93 -13.88 0.02
CA HIS A 189 25.03 -15.10 0.84
C HIS A 189 25.56 -14.80 2.24
N ASP A 190 26.63 -14.00 2.35
CA ASP A 190 27.21 -13.59 3.63
C ASP A 190 26.22 -12.79 4.48
N LYS A 191 25.41 -11.94 3.84
CA LYS A 191 24.38 -11.19 4.53
C LYS A 191 23.31 -12.13 5.07
N TYR A 192 22.66 -12.91 4.21
CA TYR A 192 21.44 -13.63 4.60
C TYR A 192 21.68 -14.99 5.24
N ARG A 193 22.81 -15.66 4.98
CA ARG A 193 23.08 -17.01 5.50
C ARG A 193 23.91 -17.02 6.79
N SER A 194 24.35 -15.84 7.29
CA SER A 194 25.16 -15.73 8.51
C SER A 194 24.45 -14.99 9.65
N CYS A 195 23.12 -14.84 9.62
CA CYS A 195 22.37 -14.21 10.69
C CYS A 195 21.88 -15.24 11.72
N ASP A 196 21.69 -14.80 12.96
CA ASP A 196 21.12 -15.62 14.03
C ASP A 196 19.60 -15.72 13.91
N VAL A 197 18.96 -14.66 13.35
CA VAL A 197 17.52 -14.59 13.16
C VAL A 197 17.19 -13.95 11.82
N LEU A 198 16.38 -14.62 11.02
CA LEU A 198 15.84 -14.11 9.77
C LEU A 198 14.32 -13.93 9.89
N LEU A 199 13.87 -12.69 9.76
CA LEU A 199 12.46 -12.31 9.76
C LEU A 199 12.08 -11.84 8.36
N VAL A 200 11.15 -12.54 7.68
CA VAL A 200 10.72 -12.19 6.33
C VAL A 200 9.23 -11.87 6.33
N ASP A 201 8.92 -10.61 6.08
CA ASP A 201 7.54 -10.18 5.94
C ASP A 201 7.05 -10.38 4.50
N ASP A 202 5.77 -10.72 4.37
CA ASP A 202 5.10 -10.94 3.06
C ASP A 202 5.87 -11.89 2.12
N ILE A 203 6.27 -13.08 2.63
CA ILE A 203 7.07 -14.07 1.92
C ILE A 203 6.43 -14.55 0.60
N HIS A 204 5.12 -14.37 0.42
CA HIS A 204 4.41 -14.75 -0.81
C HIS A 204 4.95 -14.03 -2.06
N PHE A 205 5.68 -12.92 -1.92
CA PHE A 205 6.30 -12.24 -3.06
C PHE A 205 7.42 -13.06 -3.71
N ILE A 206 8.14 -13.93 -2.98
CA ILE A 206 9.18 -14.77 -3.56
C ILE A 206 8.61 -15.84 -4.53
N ALA A 207 7.33 -16.19 -4.38
CA ALA A 207 6.69 -17.21 -5.20
C ALA A 207 6.53 -16.82 -6.70
N LYS A 208 6.93 -15.62 -7.08
CA LYS A 208 6.81 -15.10 -8.45
C LYS A 208 8.01 -15.44 -9.37
N GLY A 209 9.14 -15.93 -8.84
CA GLY A 209 10.35 -16.18 -9.61
C GLY A 209 11.07 -17.46 -9.18
N GLU A 210 11.37 -18.35 -10.11
CA GLU A 210 12.07 -19.64 -9.85
C GLU A 210 13.45 -19.41 -9.22
N THR A 211 14.27 -18.53 -9.79
CA THR A 211 15.61 -18.20 -9.26
C THR A 211 15.56 -17.68 -7.82
N VAL A 212 14.52 -16.88 -7.50
CA VAL A 212 14.34 -16.33 -6.14
C VAL A 212 13.96 -17.44 -5.17
N GLN A 213 13.09 -18.35 -5.60
CA GLN A 213 12.70 -19.49 -4.79
C GLN A 213 13.88 -20.43 -4.53
N GLU A 214 14.71 -20.68 -5.54
CA GLU A 214 15.91 -21.48 -5.40
C GLU A 214 16.90 -20.87 -4.41
N GLU A 215 17.18 -19.57 -4.52
CA GLU A 215 18.09 -18.87 -3.62
C GLU A 215 17.55 -18.83 -2.20
N PHE A 216 16.25 -18.59 -2.04
CA PHE A 216 15.61 -18.64 -0.72
C PHE A 216 15.66 -20.04 -0.10
N PHE A 217 15.49 -21.10 -0.91
CA PHE A 217 15.61 -22.48 -0.45
C PHE A 217 17.02 -22.78 0.09
N HIS A 218 18.05 -22.33 -0.59
CA HIS A 218 19.45 -22.47 -0.13
C HIS A 218 19.70 -21.67 1.15
N THR A 219 19.21 -20.45 1.23
CA THR A 219 19.29 -19.60 2.41
C THR A 219 18.58 -20.22 3.60
N PHE A 220 17.37 -20.73 3.39
CA PHE A 220 16.60 -21.44 4.42
C PHE A 220 17.36 -22.66 4.95
N ASN A 221 17.91 -23.50 4.07
CA ASN A 221 18.64 -24.70 4.50
C ASN A 221 19.91 -24.34 5.27
N ALA A 222 20.66 -23.31 4.85
CA ALA A 222 21.85 -22.85 5.56
C ALA A 222 21.53 -22.38 6.98
N LEU A 223 20.47 -21.57 7.15
CA LEU A 223 20.04 -21.07 8.44
C LEU A 223 19.46 -22.17 9.34
N ASN A 224 18.69 -23.09 8.75
CA ASN A 224 18.15 -24.22 9.51
C ASN A 224 19.28 -25.14 10.01
N ALA A 225 20.31 -25.37 9.20
CA ALA A 225 21.46 -26.20 9.58
C ALA A 225 22.34 -25.54 10.66
N SER A 226 22.43 -24.21 10.69
CA SER A 226 23.13 -23.44 11.75
C SER A 226 22.31 -23.30 13.04
N GLY A 227 21.04 -23.71 13.06
CA GLY A 227 20.13 -23.50 14.18
C GLY A 227 19.61 -22.06 14.31
N SER A 228 19.77 -21.23 13.30
CA SER A 228 19.27 -19.87 13.27
C SER A 228 17.74 -19.86 13.18
N GLN A 229 17.11 -18.90 13.86
CA GLN A 229 15.66 -18.77 13.84
C GLN A 229 15.16 -18.16 12.52
N ILE A 230 14.13 -18.77 11.93
CA ILE A 230 13.44 -18.26 10.77
C ILE A 230 11.98 -17.95 11.17
N VAL A 231 11.52 -16.73 10.85
CA VAL A 231 10.12 -16.32 11.00
C VAL A 231 9.63 -15.73 9.70
N LEU A 232 8.50 -16.23 9.22
CA LEU A 232 7.91 -15.85 7.94
C LEU A 232 6.51 -15.32 8.16
N SER A 233 6.12 -14.28 7.43
CA SER A 233 4.73 -13.85 7.37
C SER A 233 4.17 -13.94 5.95
N SER A 234 2.83 -14.13 5.85
CA SER A 234 2.13 -14.17 4.56
C SER A 234 0.69 -13.72 4.69
N ASP A 235 0.05 -13.38 3.56
CA ASP A 235 -1.38 -13.12 3.48
C ASP A 235 -2.23 -14.41 3.47
N ARG A 236 -1.60 -15.58 3.18
CA ARG A 236 -2.24 -16.91 3.06
C ARG A 236 -1.31 -18.03 3.53
N PRO A 237 -1.86 -19.21 3.86
CA PRO A 237 -1.03 -20.35 4.27
C PRO A 237 -0.22 -20.92 3.10
N PRO A 238 0.89 -21.66 3.36
CA PRO A 238 1.74 -22.24 2.32
C PRO A 238 0.98 -23.07 1.28
N LYS A 239 -0.04 -23.82 1.72
CA LYS A 239 -0.87 -24.67 0.84
C LYS A 239 -1.64 -23.90 -0.23
N GLU A 240 -1.96 -22.63 0.02
CA GLU A 240 -2.70 -21.78 -0.91
C GLU A 240 -1.77 -20.96 -1.84
N MET A 241 -0.45 -21.09 -1.69
CA MET A 241 0.51 -20.46 -2.58
C MET A 241 0.77 -21.35 -3.80
N MET A 242 -0.07 -21.23 -4.84
CA MET A 242 -0.06 -22.13 -6.00
C MET A 242 1.24 -22.12 -6.79
N THR A 243 1.97 -20.99 -6.81
CA THR A 243 3.25 -20.84 -7.53
C THR A 243 4.48 -21.16 -6.67
N LEU A 244 4.27 -21.54 -5.40
CA LEU A 244 5.36 -21.91 -4.51
C LEU A 244 5.80 -23.35 -4.79
N GLU A 245 7.09 -23.55 -4.99
CA GLU A 245 7.68 -24.87 -5.17
C GLU A 245 7.42 -25.78 -3.97
N GLU A 246 7.16 -27.06 -4.24
CA GLU A 246 6.81 -28.05 -3.20
C GLU A 246 7.90 -28.19 -2.13
N ARG A 247 9.18 -28.11 -2.52
CA ARG A 247 10.30 -28.15 -1.58
C ARG A 247 10.29 -27.00 -0.58
N LEU A 248 9.93 -25.76 -1.00
CA LEU A 248 9.79 -24.61 -0.11
C LEU A 248 8.53 -24.72 0.74
N ARG A 249 7.41 -25.19 0.15
CA ARG A 249 6.17 -25.43 0.87
C ARG A 249 6.38 -26.38 2.04
N THR A 250 7.04 -27.49 1.80
CA THR A 250 7.38 -28.47 2.84
C THR A 250 8.25 -27.85 3.95
N ARG A 251 9.21 -26.97 3.59
CA ARG A 251 10.05 -26.27 4.56
C ARG A 251 9.25 -25.28 5.42
N PHE A 252 8.31 -24.55 4.83
CA PHE A 252 7.46 -23.61 5.57
C PHE A 252 6.48 -24.35 6.51
N GLU A 253 6.05 -25.56 6.13
CA GLU A 253 5.14 -26.39 6.92
C GLU A 253 5.85 -27.24 7.99
N MET A 254 7.15 -27.38 7.94
CA MET A 254 7.91 -28.22 8.87
C MET A 254 7.91 -27.69 10.32
N GLY A 255 7.73 -26.36 10.50
CA GLY A 255 7.67 -25.71 11.80
C GLY A 255 6.26 -25.49 12.32
N LEU A 256 6.03 -24.34 12.97
CA LEU A 256 4.71 -23.97 13.47
C LEU A 256 4.04 -22.97 12.52
N ILE A 257 2.83 -23.28 12.11
CA ILE A 257 1.96 -22.40 11.36
C ILE A 257 0.94 -21.77 12.31
N ALA A 258 0.90 -20.44 12.38
CA ALA A 258 0.00 -19.69 13.25
C ALA A 258 -0.84 -18.71 12.40
N ASP A 259 -2.16 -18.80 12.53
CA ASP A 259 -3.09 -17.91 11.85
C ASP A 259 -3.45 -16.68 12.69
N ILE A 260 -3.75 -15.59 12.01
CA ILE A 260 -4.37 -14.41 12.61
C ILE A 260 -5.69 -14.14 11.89
N GLN A 261 -6.79 -14.28 12.64
CA GLN A 261 -8.13 -14.04 12.14
C GLN A 261 -8.58 -12.59 12.40
N PRO A 262 -9.61 -12.09 11.70
CA PRO A 262 -10.19 -10.77 11.99
C PRO A 262 -10.58 -10.63 13.47
N PRO A 263 -10.27 -9.48 14.11
CA PRO A 263 -10.52 -9.27 15.54
C PRO A 263 -12.01 -9.19 15.85
N THR A 264 -12.39 -9.63 17.06
CA THR A 264 -13.74 -9.45 17.61
C THR A 264 -14.06 -7.98 17.84
N LEU A 265 -15.33 -7.63 18.08
CA LEU A 265 -15.72 -6.23 18.33
C LEU A 265 -14.95 -5.67 19.53
N GLU A 266 -14.88 -6.43 20.62
CA GLU A 266 -14.19 -6.03 21.85
C GLU A 266 -12.69 -5.77 21.59
N THR A 267 -12.05 -6.64 20.82
CA THR A 267 -10.64 -6.46 20.43
C THR A 267 -10.47 -5.22 19.58
N ARG A 268 -11.38 -4.95 18.63
CA ARG A 268 -11.35 -3.73 17.82
C ARG A 268 -11.52 -2.47 18.66
N MET A 269 -12.47 -2.48 19.60
CA MET A 269 -12.67 -1.36 20.53
C MET A 269 -11.42 -1.10 21.37
N ALA A 270 -10.78 -2.16 21.88
CA ALA A 270 -9.53 -2.04 22.62
C ALA A 270 -8.37 -1.46 21.76
N ILE A 271 -8.27 -1.86 20.48
CA ILE A 271 -7.30 -1.31 19.53
C ILE A 271 -7.55 0.19 19.29
N VAL A 272 -8.80 0.59 19.04
CA VAL A 272 -9.17 2.00 18.82
C VAL A 272 -8.82 2.82 20.06
N LYS A 273 -9.19 2.35 21.26
CA LYS A 273 -8.93 3.03 22.52
C LYS A 273 -7.42 3.16 22.79
N LYS A 274 -6.67 2.06 22.69
CA LYS A 274 -5.20 2.09 22.83
C LYS A 274 -4.56 3.09 21.87
N LYS A 275 -5.01 3.11 20.59
CA LYS A 275 -4.46 4.01 19.59
C LYS A 275 -4.84 5.47 19.84
N SER A 276 -6.03 5.75 20.36
CA SER A 276 -6.44 7.10 20.78
C SER A 276 -5.58 7.58 21.96
N ASP A 277 -5.37 6.72 22.97
CA ASP A 277 -4.52 7.04 24.12
C ASP A 277 -3.08 7.35 23.69
N ASP A 278 -2.50 6.54 22.77
CA ASP A 278 -1.15 6.74 22.23
C ASP A 278 -1.00 8.09 21.49
N LEU A 279 -2.10 8.62 20.93
CA LEU A 279 -2.14 9.92 20.24
C LEU A 279 -2.60 11.09 21.14
N GLY A 280 -2.84 10.85 22.42
CA GLY A 280 -3.40 11.84 23.34
C GLY A 280 -4.78 12.34 22.90
N LEU A 281 -5.59 11.46 22.29
CA LEU A 281 -6.92 11.77 21.78
C LEU A 281 -7.97 11.12 22.68
N ASP A 282 -8.77 11.95 23.37
CA ASP A 282 -9.88 11.44 24.19
C ASP A 282 -11.10 11.16 23.29
N LEU A 283 -11.36 9.87 23.02
CA LEU A 283 -12.50 9.42 22.22
C LEU A 283 -13.65 8.98 23.15
N PRO A 284 -14.85 9.55 23.00
CA PRO A 284 -16.06 9.05 23.67
C PRO A 284 -16.32 7.56 23.32
N ASP A 285 -16.86 6.81 24.28
CA ASP A 285 -17.08 5.36 24.12
C ASP A 285 -18.05 5.02 22.95
N ASP A 286 -19.02 5.86 22.68
CA ASP A 286 -19.93 5.74 21.54
C ASP A 286 -19.22 5.90 20.20
N VAL A 287 -18.21 6.79 20.12
CA VAL A 287 -17.34 6.97 18.95
C VAL A 287 -16.43 5.76 18.76
N VAL A 288 -15.81 5.27 19.84
CA VAL A 288 -14.98 4.05 19.82
C VAL A 288 -15.79 2.86 19.30
N LYS A 289 -17.00 2.66 19.84
CA LYS A 289 -17.91 1.59 19.43
C LYS A 289 -18.32 1.74 17.96
N PHE A 290 -18.70 2.94 17.54
CA PHE A 290 -19.09 3.23 16.17
C PHE A 290 -17.97 2.88 15.16
N ILE A 291 -16.73 3.30 15.42
CA ILE A 291 -15.56 2.98 14.57
C ILE A 291 -15.37 1.46 14.50
N ALA A 292 -15.37 0.78 15.65
CA ALA A 292 -15.17 -0.66 15.75
C ALA A 292 -16.27 -1.49 15.07
N GLU A 293 -17.51 -1.04 15.06
CA GLU A 293 -18.64 -1.71 14.39
C GLU A 293 -18.55 -1.59 12.86
N ASN A 294 -18.08 -0.46 12.35
CA ASN A 294 -18.03 -0.18 10.91
C ASN A 294 -16.75 -0.67 10.22
N ILE A 295 -15.61 -0.74 10.93
CA ILE A 295 -14.34 -1.22 10.38
C ILE A 295 -14.04 -2.61 10.97
N LYS A 296 -14.34 -3.67 10.19
CA LYS A 296 -14.35 -5.05 10.72
C LYS A 296 -13.10 -5.87 10.38
N LYS A 297 -12.45 -5.61 9.26
CA LYS A 297 -11.46 -6.53 8.66
C LYS A 297 -10.02 -6.04 8.67
N ASN A 298 -9.77 -4.76 8.91
CA ASN A 298 -8.45 -4.18 8.72
C ASN A 298 -8.07 -3.24 9.86
N ILE A 299 -7.09 -3.66 10.67
CA ILE A 299 -6.60 -2.88 11.81
C ILE A 299 -5.92 -1.57 11.35
N ARG A 300 -5.24 -1.58 10.18
CA ARG A 300 -4.65 -0.34 9.62
C ARG A 300 -5.71 0.72 9.34
N GLN A 301 -6.92 0.31 8.93
CA GLN A 301 -8.04 1.25 8.74
C GLN A 301 -8.56 1.80 10.07
N LEU A 302 -8.60 0.99 11.15
CA LEU A 302 -8.92 1.47 12.50
C LEU A 302 -7.93 2.55 12.95
N GLU A 303 -6.64 2.24 12.87
CA GLU A 303 -5.56 3.19 13.21
C GLU A 303 -5.59 4.45 12.34
N GLY A 304 -5.79 4.30 11.03
CA GLY A 304 -5.91 5.42 10.09
C GLY A 304 -7.09 6.33 10.42
N THR A 305 -8.22 5.76 10.84
CA THR A 305 -9.40 6.52 11.26
C THR A 305 -9.12 7.34 12.52
N VAL A 306 -8.49 6.75 13.54
CA VAL A 306 -8.12 7.48 14.77
C VAL A 306 -7.16 8.63 14.44
N LYS A 307 -6.14 8.40 13.60
CA LYS A 307 -5.23 9.46 13.12
C LYS A 307 -5.97 10.57 12.36
N LYS A 308 -6.96 10.21 11.53
CA LYS A 308 -7.77 11.20 10.77
C LYS A 308 -8.63 12.05 11.70
N ILE A 309 -9.23 11.46 12.75
CA ILE A 309 -9.97 12.20 13.78
C ILE A 309 -9.04 13.14 14.55
N LYS A 310 -7.84 12.68 14.92
CA LYS A 310 -6.82 13.53 15.57
C LYS A 310 -6.44 14.71 14.67
N ALA A 311 -6.24 14.49 13.38
CA ALA A 311 -5.95 15.56 12.44
C ALA A 311 -7.10 16.58 12.34
N TYR A 312 -8.36 16.14 12.35
CA TYR A 312 -9.51 17.09 12.40
C TYR A 312 -9.53 17.91 13.69
N GLN A 313 -9.13 17.32 14.82
CA GLN A 313 -9.01 18.07 16.08
C GLN A 313 -7.88 19.11 16.00
N ASP A 314 -6.69 18.71 15.53
CA ASP A 314 -5.51 19.56 15.53
C ASP A 314 -5.57 20.68 14.47
N VAL A 315 -6.17 20.42 13.30
CA VAL A 315 -6.20 21.35 12.16
C VAL A 315 -7.50 22.16 12.13
N GLU A 316 -8.65 21.52 12.35
CA GLU A 316 -9.98 22.16 12.23
C GLU A 316 -10.57 22.54 13.60
N GLY A 317 -9.93 22.17 14.72
CA GLY A 317 -10.42 22.41 16.07
C GLY A 317 -11.71 21.62 16.43
N LEU A 318 -12.01 20.55 15.69
CA LEU A 318 -13.22 19.76 15.88
C LEU A 318 -13.06 18.77 17.04
N ASN A 319 -13.93 18.85 18.03
CA ASN A 319 -13.94 17.86 19.10
C ASN A 319 -14.39 16.48 18.57
N PRO A 320 -13.79 15.38 19.06
CA PRO A 320 -14.21 14.03 18.72
C PRO A 320 -15.70 13.80 19.00
N SER A 321 -16.42 13.38 17.97
CA SER A 321 -17.87 13.13 18.05
C SER A 321 -18.29 12.12 16.98
N LEU A 322 -19.49 11.57 17.08
CA LEU A 322 -20.05 10.66 16.08
C LEU A 322 -20.10 11.28 14.68
N SER A 323 -20.36 12.59 14.57
CA SER A 323 -20.37 13.28 13.28
C SER A 323 -18.98 13.34 12.64
N VAL A 324 -17.95 13.62 13.44
CA VAL A 324 -16.55 13.62 13.01
C VAL A 324 -16.09 12.20 12.64
N ALA A 325 -16.47 11.19 13.43
CA ALA A 325 -16.17 9.79 13.12
C ALA A 325 -16.83 9.33 11.81
N LYS A 326 -18.11 9.67 11.59
CA LYS A 326 -18.80 9.39 10.32
C LYS A 326 -18.08 10.03 9.13
N ARG A 327 -17.65 11.29 9.28
CA ARG A 327 -16.84 11.96 8.25
C ARG A 327 -15.51 11.27 8.00
N ALA A 328 -14.83 10.81 9.07
CA ALA A 328 -13.53 10.14 8.97
C ALA A 328 -13.57 8.80 8.24
N ILE A 329 -14.66 8.02 8.40
CA ILE A 329 -14.79 6.67 7.83
C ILE A 329 -15.63 6.61 6.54
N LYS A 330 -16.14 7.76 6.07
CA LYS A 330 -17.04 7.82 4.89
C LYS A 330 -16.50 7.05 3.69
N ASP A 331 -15.23 7.28 3.35
CA ASP A 331 -14.58 6.64 2.21
C ASP A 331 -14.43 5.12 2.44
N ILE A 332 -14.08 4.71 3.67
CA ILE A 332 -13.90 3.30 4.05
C ILE A 332 -15.22 2.52 3.98
N ILE A 333 -16.33 3.15 4.39
CA ILE A 333 -17.67 2.53 4.33
C ILE A 333 -18.07 2.33 2.86
N ASN A 334 -17.82 3.32 2.01
CA ASN A 334 -18.14 3.24 0.58
C ASN A 334 -17.32 2.15 -0.11
N ASP A 335 -16.02 2.02 0.20
CA ASP A 335 -15.14 0.97 -0.34
C ASP A 335 -15.52 -0.44 0.14
N ASN A 336 -16.16 -0.58 1.30
CA ASN A 336 -16.54 -1.87 1.87
C ASN A 336 -17.93 -2.37 1.45
N LYS A 337 -18.73 -1.60 0.72
CA LYS A 337 -19.99 -2.10 0.13
C LYS A 337 -19.62 -3.09 -0.98
N PRO A 338 -20.11 -4.35 -0.95
CA PRO A 338 -19.89 -5.29 -2.05
C PRO A 338 -20.37 -4.66 -3.36
N LEU A 339 -19.53 -4.69 -4.39
CA LEU A 339 -19.85 -4.13 -5.71
C LEU A 339 -21.20 -4.60 -6.26
N GLY A 340 -21.53 -5.88 -6.06
CA GLY A 340 -22.83 -6.44 -6.44
C GLY A 340 -24.01 -5.80 -5.71
N VAL A 341 -23.86 -5.51 -4.41
CA VAL A 341 -24.93 -4.83 -3.62
C VAL A 341 -25.08 -3.39 -4.06
N THR A 342 -23.99 -2.71 -4.39
CA THR A 342 -24.02 -1.33 -4.90
C THR A 342 -24.71 -1.26 -6.26
N ILE A 343 -24.39 -2.16 -7.19
CA ILE A 343 -25.03 -2.21 -8.52
C ILE A 343 -26.52 -2.53 -8.40
N GLU A 344 -26.87 -3.48 -7.54
CA GLU A 344 -28.28 -3.84 -7.30
C GLU A 344 -29.08 -2.66 -6.73
N ASN A 345 -28.53 -1.94 -5.77
CA ASN A 345 -29.13 -0.74 -5.20
C ASN A 345 -29.31 0.36 -6.26
N ILE A 346 -28.32 0.57 -7.12
CA ILE A 346 -28.41 1.53 -8.23
C ILE A 346 -29.55 1.14 -9.19
N ILE A 347 -29.60 -0.11 -9.60
CA ILE A 347 -30.64 -0.58 -10.53
C ILE A 347 -32.02 -0.48 -9.89
N ASN A 348 -32.17 -0.80 -8.60
CA ASN A 348 -33.44 -0.71 -7.88
C ASN A 348 -33.90 0.76 -7.73
N GLU A 349 -33.00 1.70 -7.46
CA GLU A 349 -33.34 3.11 -7.34
C GLU A 349 -33.74 3.73 -8.68
N VAL A 350 -33.00 3.36 -9.77
CA VAL A 350 -33.38 3.76 -11.13
C VAL A 350 -34.71 3.12 -11.55
N SER A 351 -34.94 1.84 -11.21
CA SER A 351 -36.18 1.13 -11.42
C SER A 351 -37.35 1.87 -10.81
N ARG A 352 -37.22 2.30 -9.56
CA ARG A 352 -38.25 3.07 -8.85
C ARG A 352 -38.49 4.44 -9.47
N THR A 353 -37.42 5.16 -9.83
CA THR A 353 -37.52 6.54 -10.34
C THR A 353 -38.09 6.59 -11.75
N PHE A 354 -37.81 5.61 -12.61
CA PHE A 354 -38.24 5.56 -14.00
C PHE A 354 -39.47 4.67 -14.23
N ASP A 355 -40.00 4.05 -13.18
CA ASP A 355 -41.10 3.07 -13.24
C ASP A 355 -40.85 1.94 -14.27
N VAL A 356 -39.61 1.39 -14.22
CA VAL A 356 -39.15 0.31 -15.14
C VAL A 356 -38.60 -0.82 -14.28
N SER A 357 -39.05 -2.05 -14.50
CA SER A 357 -38.55 -3.18 -13.69
C SER A 357 -37.04 -3.38 -13.82
N ALA A 358 -36.38 -3.79 -12.73
CA ALA A 358 -34.94 -4.11 -12.73
C ALA A 358 -34.56 -5.18 -13.78
N ALA A 359 -35.49 -6.15 -14.04
CA ALA A 359 -35.32 -7.14 -15.09
C ALA A 359 -35.35 -6.51 -16.48
N ASP A 360 -36.22 -5.52 -16.74
CA ASP A 360 -36.27 -4.80 -17.99
C ASP A 360 -35.04 -3.91 -18.22
N ILE A 361 -34.51 -3.30 -17.19
CA ILE A 361 -33.25 -2.55 -17.26
C ILE A 361 -32.12 -3.46 -17.79
N ARG A 362 -32.04 -4.70 -17.29
CA ARG A 362 -31.05 -5.69 -17.73
C ARG A 362 -31.37 -6.38 -19.06
N SER A 363 -32.61 -6.29 -19.55
CA SER A 363 -33.07 -6.96 -20.76
C SER A 363 -32.55 -6.34 -22.05
N ASP A 364 -32.85 -6.95 -23.20
CA ASP A 364 -32.59 -6.42 -24.54
C ASP A 364 -33.75 -5.59 -25.14
N LYS A 365 -34.80 -5.33 -24.33
CA LYS A 365 -35.95 -4.51 -24.77
C LYS A 365 -35.48 -3.10 -25.15
N ARG A 366 -36.08 -2.58 -26.27
CA ARG A 366 -35.67 -1.32 -26.89
C ARG A 366 -36.68 -0.18 -26.73
N ASN A 367 -37.68 -0.32 -25.84
CA ASN A 367 -38.60 0.76 -25.52
C ASN A 367 -37.85 2.01 -25.06
N ALA A 368 -38.28 3.20 -25.45
CA ALA A 368 -37.62 4.47 -25.17
C ALA A 368 -37.38 4.66 -23.67
N ASN A 369 -38.41 4.40 -22.82
CA ASN A 369 -38.32 4.52 -21.36
C ASN A 369 -37.32 3.51 -20.77
N ILE A 370 -37.36 2.24 -21.20
CA ILE A 370 -36.45 1.19 -20.74
C ILE A 370 -35.01 1.52 -21.17
N SER A 371 -34.83 2.00 -22.40
CA SER A 371 -33.52 2.37 -22.93
C SER A 371 -32.93 3.55 -22.16
N GLN A 372 -33.73 4.55 -21.81
CA GLN A 372 -33.28 5.70 -21.01
C GLN A 372 -32.93 5.28 -19.58
N ALA A 373 -33.78 4.52 -18.90
CA ALA A 373 -33.49 4.00 -17.57
C ALA A 373 -32.22 3.17 -17.56
N ARG A 374 -32.00 2.32 -18.55
CA ARG A 374 -30.76 1.53 -18.71
C ARG A 374 -29.53 2.42 -18.91
N GLN A 375 -29.62 3.46 -19.74
CA GLN A 375 -28.53 4.41 -19.97
C GLN A 375 -28.17 5.16 -18.68
N VAL A 376 -29.18 5.61 -17.92
CA VAL A 376 -29.00 6.25 -16.62
C VAL A 376 -28.36 5.29 -15.62
N ALA A 377 -28.84 4.05 -15.51
CA ALA A 377 -28.28 3.05 -14.62
C ALA A 377 -26.81 2.75 -14.95
N ILE A 378 -26.47 2.56 -16.21
CA ILE A 378 -25.09 2.34 -16.67
C ILE A 378 -24.19 3.54 -16.31
N TYR A 379 -24.68 4.75 -16.51
CA TYR A 379 -23.96 5.98 -16.19
C TYR A 379 -23.69 6.10 -14.69
N ILE A 380 -24.70 5.87 -13.84
CA ILE A 380 -24.53 5.95 -12.39
C ILE A 380 -23.61 4.84 -11.89
N VAL A 381 -23.71 3.61 -12.42
CA VAL A 381 -22.79 2.51 -12.09
C VAL A 381 -21.35 2.88 -12.43
N GLU A 382 -21.09 3.45 -13.61
CA GLU A 382 -19.75 3.88 -14.02
C GLU A 382 -19.22 4.98 -13.10
N GLN A 383 -20.01 6.03 -12.82
CA GLN A 383 -19.63 7.16 -11.98
C GLN A 383 -19.39 6.77 -10.51
N VAL A 384 -20.20 5.87 -9.97
CA VAL A 384 -20.14 5.49 -8.53
C VAL A 384 -19.10 4.40 -8.29
N THR A 385 -18.90 3.47 -9.23
CA THR A 385 -18.06 2.28 -9.01
C THR A 385 -16.71 2.33 -9.73
N GLY A 386 -16.54 3.13 -10.78
CA GLY A 386 -15.34 3.16 -11.61
C GLY A 386 -15.00 1.82 -12.30
N LEU A 387 -15.97 0.92 -12.45
CA LEU A 387 -15.75 -0.42 -13.00
C LEU A 387 -15.33 -0.38 -14.48
N PRO A 388 -14.49 -1.34 -14.92
CA PRO A 388 -14.20 -1.53 -16.33
C PRO A 388 -15.49 -1.78 -17.15
N LEU A 389 -15.60 -1.17 -18.32
CA LEU A 389 -16.80 -1.24 -19.19
C LEU A 389 -17.23 -2.68 -19.51
N LYS A 390 -16.30 -3.60 -19.60
CA LYS A 390 -16.57 -5.03 -19.79
C LYS A 390 -17.33 -5.63 -18.61
N THR A 391 -16.95 -5.27 -17.40
CA THR A 391 -17.60 -5.72 -16.15
C THR A 391 -19.01 -5.14 -16.06
N ILE A 392 -19.18 -3.84 -16.36
CA ILE A 392 -20.51 -3.21 -16.43
C ILE A 392 -21.39 -3.93 -17.47
N GLY A 393 -20.85 -4.26 -18.64
CA GLY A 393 -21.58 -5.01 -19.67
C GLY A 393 -22.15 -6.35 -19.17
N ASN A 394 -21.39 -7.07 -18.37
CA ASN A 394 -21.83 -8.36 -17.79
C ASN A 394 -23.04 -8.17 -16.84
N GLU A 395 -23.05 -7.12 -16.04
CA GLU A 395 -24.12 -6.81 -15.08
C GLU A 395 -25.44 -6.38 -15.76
N PHE A 396 -25.36 -5.85 -16.98
CA PHE A 396 -26.50 -5.41 -17.78
C PHE A 396 -26.89 -6.40 -18.88
N GLY A 397 -26.85 -7.71 -18.61
CA GLY A 397 -27.29 -8.77 -19.51
C GLY A 397 -26.24 -9.15 -20.56
N ASN A 398 -24.97 -9.25 -20.13
CA ASN A 398 -23.82 -9.63 -20.97
C ASN A 398 -23.65 -8.77 -22.23
N LYS A 399 -23.89 -7.46 -22.10
CA LYS A 399 -23.74 -6.54 -23.24
C LYS A 399 -22.28 -6.32 -23.59
N HIS A 400 -21.98 -6.22 -24.87
CA HIS A 400 -20.66 -5.94 -25.36
C HIS A 400 -20.18 -4.52 -24.90
N HIS A 401 -18.89 -4.37 -24.65
CA HIS A 401 -18.33 -3.09 -24.16
C HIS A 401 -18.65 -1.89 -25.07
N SER A 402 -18.74 -2.10 -26.38
CA SER A 402 -19.15 -1.06 -27.35
C SER A 402 -20.58 -0.53 -27.11
N THR A 403 -21.48 -1.39 -26.62
CA THR A 403 -22.86 -0.99 -26.25
C THR A 403 -22.85 -0.11 -25.01
N ILE A 404 -21.96 -0.38 -24.09
CA ILE A 404 -21.79 0.44 -22.87
C ILE A 404 -21.21 1.81 -23.23
N ILE A 405 -20.18 1.87 -24.10
CA ILE A 405 -19.62 3.14 -24.61
C ILE A 405 -20.69 3.98 -25.27
N TYR A 406 -21.50 3.35 -26.12
CA TYR A 406 -22.60 4.05 -26.79
C TYR A 406 -23.63 4.60 -25.79
N ALA A 407 -24.03 3.78 -24.79
CA ALA A 407 -24.97 4.20 -23.76
C ALA A 407 -24.44 5.40 -22.94
N LEU A 408 -23.17 5.38 -22.58
CA LEU A 408 -22.51 6.50 -21.87
C LEU A 408 -22.45 7.77 -22.72
N LYS A 409 -22.14 7.65 -23.99
CA LYS A 409 -22.12 8.79 -24.91
C LYS A 409 -23.50 9.43 -25.06
N GLU A 410 -24.54 8.61 -25.28
CA GLU A 410 -25.91 9.06 -25.40
C GLU A 410 -26.43 9.75 -24.15
N ILE A 411 -26.19 9.16 -22.98
CA ILE A 411 -26.68 9.77 -21.73
C ILE A 411 -25.94 11.08 -21.40
N ASN A 412 -24.63 11.17 -21.62
CA ASN A 412 -23.90 12.41 -21.44
C ASN A 412 -24.44 13.56 -22.30
N GLN A 413 -24.75 13.29 -23.59
CA GLN A 413 -25.35 14.29 -24.47
C GLN A 413 -26.74 14.74 -24.01
N LYS A 414 -27.53 13.82 -23.41
CA LYS A 414 -28.82 14.14 -22.84
C LYS A 414 -28.73 14.97 -21.59
N LEU A 415 -27.80 14.64 -20.69
CA LEU A 415 -27.56 15.37 -19.44
C LEU A 415 -27.07 16.82 -19.67
N GLU A 416 -26.40 17.08 -20.80
CA GLU A 416 -26.00 18.43 -21.21
C GLU A 416 -27.20 19.27 -21.69
N LYS A 417 -28.23 18.64 -22.27
CA LYS A 417 -29.38 19.32 -22.89
C LYS A 417 -30.62 19.36 -22.02
N ASP A 418 -30.76 18.42 -21.09
CA ASP A 418 -31.95 18.25 -20.25
C ASP A 418 -31.59 18.44 -18.77
N VAL A 419 -31.85 19.65 -18.27
CA VAL A 419 -31.61 20.04 -16.86
C VAL A 419 -32.46 19.21 -15.89
N GLY A 420 -33.70 18.81 -16.30
CA GLY A 420 -34.58 17.98 -15.47
C GLY A 420 -34.04 16.57 -15.31
N LEU A 421 -33.55 15.97 -16.38
CA LEU A 421 -32.92 14.65 -16.32
C LEU A 421 -31.63 14.68 -15.48
N LYS A 422 -30.85 15.74 -15.58
CA LYS A 422 -29.64 15.92 -14.79
C LYS A 422 -29.96 16.00 -13.28
N ALA A 423 -30.94 16.79 -12.89
CA ALA A 423 -31.39 16.88 -11.50
C ALA A 423 -31.87 15.53 -10.97
N THR A 424 -32.63 14.77 -11.78
CA THR A 424 -33.08 13.41 -11.42
C THR A 424 -31.92 12.45 -11.20
N VAL A 425 -30.88 12.48 -12.04
CA VAL A 425 -29.69 11.65 -11.89
C VAL A 425 -28.90 12.04 -10.63
N ASP A 426 -28.74 13.34 -10.37
CA ASP A 426 -28.06 13.84 -9.18
C ASP A 426 -28.79 13.43 -7.89
N ASP A 427 -30.14 13.46 -7.89
CA ASP A 427 -30.97 12.99 -6.77
C ASP A 427 -30.82 11.49 -6.54
N ILE A 428 -30.80 10.68 -7.59
CA ILE A 428 -30.56 9.24 -7.49
C ILE A 428 -29.17 8.96 -6.88
N ILE A 429 -28.14 9.64 -7.35
CA ILE A 429 -26.76 9.50 -6.81
C ILE A 429 -26.72 9.89 -5.33
N LYS A 430 -27.39 10.96 -4.95
CA LYS A 430 -27.51 11.39 -3.57
C LYS A 430 -28.18 10.33 -2.70
N ASN A 431 -29.32 9.80 -3.11
CA ASN A 431 -30.07 8.76 -2.39
C ASN A 431 -29.24 7.48 -2.21
N ILE A 432 -28.46 7.06 -3.22
CA ILE A 432 -27.58 5.89 -3.14
C ILE A 432 -26.42 6.12 -2.13
N ASN A 433 -25.89 7.33 -2.06
CA ASN A 433 -24.82 7.67 -1.14
C ASN A 433 -25.30 7.83 0.32
N GLU A 434 -26.58 8.13 0.53
CA GLU A 434 -27.19 8.28 1.84
C GLU A 434 -27.77 6.95 2.39
N SER A 435 -27.94 5.92 1.54
CA SER A 435 -28.43 4.56 1.87
C SER A 435 -27.29 3.62 2.20
#